data_057c53b3843221b1227890cccba85bee
#
_entry.id   057c53b3843221b1227890cccba85bee
#
_cell.length_a   1.000
_cell.length_b   1.000
_cell.length_c   1.000
_cell.angle_alpha   90.00
_cell.angle_beta   90.00
_cell.angle_gamma   90.00
#
_symmetry.space_group_name_H-M   'P 1'
#
loop_
_entity.id
_entity.type
_entity.pdbx_description
1 polymer ?
#
loop_
_entity_poly.entity_id
_entity_poly.type
_entity_poly.pdbx_seq_one_letter_code
_entity_poly.pdbx_strand_id
1 'polypeptide(L)'
;MKGIAGFYYVDVEESGIYECKAKGIFRKEGQKPLVGDLVEIEILDEAEKTGNMTRILPRKNELIRPAVANIDQALVIFALENPTPNLTLLDRFLVMMEQQNVPTAICFNKRDLAGEDYTDHLRRIYEGCGYRVFIVSAEKEQGMQEVEADRKGKTTVVAGPSGVGKSSITNRMQKEIQMETGEISKKLKKGKHTTRHSQMIPIDHETYLCDTPGFSSLYTTDMEKEELKNFFPEFHPYEGKCRFLGCIHGKEPGCAVKEALEQGNISKERFENYTMFYEELKEQEKRRY
;
A
#
# COMPACT_ATOMS: atom_id res chain seq x y z
N MET A 1 -1.04 11.44 12.80
CA MET A 1 -2.16 11.61 11.85
C MET A 1 -1.81 12.35 10.57
N LYS A 2 -1.22 13.53 10.57
CA LYS A 2 -0.72 14.25 9.38
C LYS A 2 0.32 15.28 9.78
N GLY A 3 1.21 15.67 8.84
CA GLY A 3 2.16 16.77 9.02
C GLY A 3 1.89 17.86 7.96
N ILE A 4 1.70 19.11 8.37
CA ILE A 4 1.43 20.26 7.49
C ILE A 4 2.24 21.45 7.96
N ALA A 5 3.08 21.99 7.09
CA ALA A 5 3.83 23.24 7.32
C ALA A 5 4.63 23.28 8.65
N GLY A 6 5.15 22.13 9.10
CA GLY A 6 5.94 22.04 10.34
C GLY A 6 5.11 21.77 11.60
N PHE A 7 3.80 21.62 11.47
CA PHE A 7 2.91 21.16 12.52
C PHE A 7 2.54 19.69 12.29
N TYR A 8 2.38 18.94 13.38
CA TYR A 8 2.01 17.53 13.40
C TYR A 8 0.74 17.36 14.24
N TYR A 9 -0.23 16.66 13.67
CA TYR A 9 -1.49 16.38 14.34
C TYR A 9 -1.38 14.99 14.95
N VAL A 10 -1.29 14.93 16.26
CA VAL A 10 -1.11 13.70 17.05
C VAL A 10 -2.44 13.28 17.66
N ASP A 11 -2.81 12.04 17.46
CA ASP A 11 -3.96 11.42 18.12
C ASP A 11 -3.53 10.93 19.49
N VAL A 12 -4.15 11.46 20.53
CA VAL A 12 -3.90 11.08 21.92
C VAL A 12 -5.11 10.32 22.39
N GLU A 13 -4.90 9.06 22.78
CA GLU A 13 -5.95 8.16 23.23
C GLU A 13 -6.84 8.84 24.30
N GLU A 14 -8.16 8.69 24.18
CA GLU A 14 -9.19 9.30 25.02
C GLU A 14 -9.18 10.84 25.09
N SER A 15 -8.11 11.51 24.62
CA SER A 15 -7.95 12.96 24.71
C SER A 15 -8.14 13.69 23.39
N GLY A 16 -8.10 12.96 22.24
CA GLY A 16 -8.32 13.50 20.90
C GLY A 16 -7.06 14.08 20.24
N ILE A 17 -7.25 14.94 19.23
CA ILE A 17 -6.17 15.38 18.35
C ILE A 17 -5.51 16.65 18.88
N TYR A 18 -4.18 16.58 19.06
CA TYR A 18 -3.34 17.70 19.47
C TYR A 18 -2.53 18.23 18.28
N GLU A 19 -2.46 19.56 18.14
CA GLU A 19 -1.54 20.21 17.23
C GLU A 19 -0.17 20.38 17.91
N CYS A 20 0.84 19.67 17.39
CA CYS A 20 2.15 19.61 17.99
C CYS A 20 3.23 20.20 17.08
N LYS A 21 4.24 20.83 17.69
CA LYS A 21 5.48 21.22 17.02
C LYS A 21 6.57 20.20 17.32
N ALA A 22 7.39 19.87 16.32
CA ALA A 22 8.57 19.05 16.53
C ALA A 22 9.67 19.91 17.19
N LYS A 23 10.23 19.46 18.33
CA LYS A 23 11.39 20.10 18.96
C LYS A 23 12.59 20.08 18.00
N GLY A 24 13.42 21.11 18.03
CA GLY A 24 14.61 21.24 17.15
C GLY A 24 15.64 20.11 17.27
N ILE A 25 15.55 19.27 18.31
CA ILE A 25 16.40 18.10 18.52
C ILE A 25 16.26 17.10 17.35
N PHE A 26 15.07 16.89 16.79
CA PHE A 26 14.86 15.98 15.67
C PHE A 26 15.67 16.37 14.41
N ARG A 27 15.86 17.70 14.18
CA ARG A 27 16.73 18.16 13.09
C ARG A 27 18.20 17.88 13.35
N LYS A 28 18.64 17.96 14.64
CA LYS A 28 20.03 17.69 15.02
C LYS A 28 20.35 16.19 14.90
N GLU A 29 19.38 15.34 15.20
CA GLU A 29 19.53 13.88 15.14
C GLU A 29 19.24 13.31 13.73
N GLY A 30 18.90 14.17 12.76
CA GLY A 30 18.57 13.76 11.41
C GLY A 30 17.25 12.96 11.30
N GLN A 31 16.46 12.94 12.39
CA GLN A 31 15.17 12.26 12.40
C GLN A 31 14.07 13.16 11.85
N LYS A 32 13.37 12.69 10.84
CA LYS A 32 12.19 13.36 10.29
C LYS A 32 10.94 12.62 10.77
N PRO A 33 10.00 13.30 11.46
CA PRO A 33 8.73 12.69 11.81
C PRO A 33 7.95 12.30 10.56
N LEU A 34 7.39 11.10 10.56
CA LEU A 34 6.56 10.56 9.50
C LEU A 34 5.12 10.37 9.96
N VAL A 35 4.20 10.35 9.02
CA VAL A 35 2.83 9.92 9.29
C VAL A 35 2.85 8.44 9.68
N GLY A 36 2.21 8.10 10.80
CA GLY A 36 2.26 6.75 11.38
C GLY A 36 3.26 6.58 12.53
N ASP A 37 4.11 7.59 12.80
CA ASP A 37 4.99 7.54 13.98
C ASP A 37 4.19 7.48 15.28
N LEU A 38 4.64 6.62 16.19
CA LEU A 38 4.28 6.68 17.60
C LEU A 38 5.21 7.68 18.29
N VAL A 39 4.62 8.64 19.01
CA VAL A 39 5.38 9.76 19.56
C VAL A 39 4.98 10.04 21.01
N GLU A 40 5.94 10.55 21.78
CA GLU A 40 5.64 11.18 23.07
C GLU A 40 5.45 12.68 22.84
N ILE A 41 4.44 13.25 23.50
CA ILE A 41 4.17 14.67 23.46
C ILE A 41 4.17 15.27 24.87
N GLU A 42 4.57 16.52 24.98
CA GLU A 42 4.38 17.37 26.13
C GLU A 42 3.19 18.29 25.85
N ILE A 43 2.10 18.14 26.62
CA ILE A 43 0.90 18.96 26.48
C ILE A 43 1.21 20.36 27.02
N LEU A 44 0.97 21.37 26.21
CA LEU A 44 1.13 22.78 26.60
C LEU A 44 -0.19 23.39 27.02
N ASP A 45 -1.28 23.04 26.35
CA ASP A 45 -2.63 23.51 26.64
C ASP A 45 -3.65 22.42 26.30
N GLU A 46 -4.39 21.99 27.31
CA GLU A 46 -5.44 20.96 27.16
C GLU A 46 -6.71 21.49 26.48
N ALA A 47 -7.05 22.75 26.71
CA ALA A 47 -8.26 23.37 26.16
C ALA A 47 -8.06 23.65 24.65
N GLU A 48 -6.90 24.19 24.27
CA GLU A 48 -6.54 24.49 22.90
C GLU A 48 -5.95 23.27 22.15
N LYS A 49 -5.75 22.12 22.84
CA LYS A 49 -5.18 20.90 22.28
C LYS A 49 -3.85 21.12 21.58
N THR A 50 -2.91 21.80 22.26
CA THR A 50 -1.59 22.08 21.73
C THR A 50 -0.49 21.39 22.52
N GLY A 51 0.64 21.05 21.84
CA GLY A 51 1.74 20.34 22.46
C GLY A 51 3.05 20.42 21.68
N ASN A 52 4.08 19.82 22.25
CA ASN A 52 5.36 19.60 21.61
C ASN A 52 5.67 18.10 21.50
N MET A 53 6.10 17.66 20.33
CA MET A 53 6.67 16.32 20.21
C MET A 53 8.05 16.31 20.89
N THR A 54 8.22 15.40 21.83
CA THR A 54 9.46 15.26 22.62
C THR A 54 10.30 14.09 22.16
N ARG A 55 9.65 13.02 21.64
CA ARG A 55 10.33 11.80 21.21
C ARG A 55 9.55 11.08 20.12
N ILE A 56 10.26 10.45 19.17
CA ILE A 56 9.73 9.47 18.24
C ILE A 56 10.13 8.09 18.77
N LEU A 57 9.15 7.21 18.95
CA LEU A 57 9.40 5.85 19.41
C LEU A 57 9.98 4.99 18.26
N PRO A 58 10.66 3.88 18.57
CA PRO A 58 11.20 2.99 17.55
C PRO A 58 10.13 2.57 16.54
N ARG A 59 10.46 2.70 15.27
CA ARG A 59 9.58 2.29 14.16
C ARG A 59 9.65 0.79 13.96
N LYS A 60 8.49 0.15 13.72
CA LYS A 60 8.39 -1.22 13.22
C LYS A 60 8.94 -1.33 11.80
N ASN A 61 8.57 -0.38 10.97
CA ASN A 61 9.06 -0.18 9.60
C ASN A 61 8.92 1.28 9.20
N GLU A 62 9.59 1.62 8.10
CA GLU A 62 9.51 2.92 7.45
C GLU A 62 9.43 2.68 5.94
N LEU A 63 8.36 3.16 5.31
CA LEU A 63 8.22 3.07 3.87
C LEU A 63 8.82 4.31 3.23
N ILE A 64 9.52 4.11 2.11
CA ILE A 64 10.11 5.18 1.32
C ILE A 64 9.03 5.88 0.49
N ARG A 65 8.15 5.08 -0.08
CA ARG A 65 7.01 5.55 -0.90
C ARG A 65 5.79 4.69 -0.63
N PRO A 66 4.75 5.28 0.00
CA PRO A 66 4.72 6.62 0.60
C PRO A 66 5.65 6.74 1.80
N ALA A 67 6.12 7.97 2.13
CA ALA A 67 6.91 8.21 3.34
C ALA A 67 6.00 8.15 4.57
N VAL A 68 5.84 6.95 5.12
CA VAL A 68 5.00 6.63 6.29
C VAL A 68 5.70 5.57 7.15
N ALA A 69 5.31 5.48 8.41
CA ALA A 69 5.90 4.54 9.36
C ALA A 69 4.83 3.63 10.00
N ASN A 70 5.29 2.50 10.56
CA ASN A 70 4.48 1.57 11.35
C ASN A 70 3.28 0.99 10.58
N ILE A 71 3.50 0.60 9.33
CA ILE A 71 2.49 -0.01 8.47
C ILE A 71 2.47 -1.53 8.68
N ASP A 72 1.29 -2.10 8.88
CA ASP A 72 1.09 -3.54 9.01
C ASP A 72 0.87 -4.22 7.67
N GLN A 73 0.17 -3.54 6.75
CA GLN A 73 -0.13 -4.08 5.43
C GLN A 73 -0.47 -2.99 4.40
N ALA A 74 -0.46 -3.37 3.13
CA ALA A 74 -0.96 -2.56 2.02
C ALA A 74 -2.26 -3.14 1.46
N LEU A 75 -3.20 -2.28 1.11
CA LEU A 75 -4.38 -2.60 0.31
C LEU A 75 -4.27 -1.88 -1.03
N VAL A 76 -3.94 -2.63 -2.08
CA VAL A 76 -3.80 -2.11 -3.44
C VAL A 76 -5.12 -2.22 -4.16
N ILE A 77 -5.74 -1.08 -4.47
CA ILE A 77 -7.11 -1.02 -5.03
C ILE A 77 -7.04 -0.71 -6.52
N PHE A 78 -7.67 -1.57 -7.31
CA PHE A 78 -7.93 -1.39 -8.74
C PHE A 78 -9.42 -1.55 -9.02
N ALA A 79 -9.92 -0.89 -10.08
CA ALA A 79 -11.27 -1.15 -10.57
C ALA A 79 -11.22 -2.29 -11.58
N LEU A 80 -12.23 -3.15 -11.62
CA LEU A 80 -12.42 -4.16 -12.66
C LEU A 80 -12.82 -3.50 -13.99
N GLU A 81 -13.57 -2.38 -13.88
CA GLU A 81 -14.01 -1.56 -15.01
C GLU A 81 -14.03 -0.08 -14.62
N ASN A 82 -13.94 0.80 -15.61
CA ASN A 82 -14.04 2.26 -15.48
C ASN A 82 -13.19 2.86 -14.33
N PRO A 83 -11.84 2.81 -14.38
CA PRO A 83 -11.03 2.43 -15.54
C PRO A 83 -10.73 0.92 -15.60
N THR A 84 -10.52 0.38 -16.81
CA THR A 84 -9.96 -0.97 -16.99
C THR A 84 -8.62 -1.08 -16.28
N PRO A 85 -8.34 -2.16 -15.51
CA PRO A 85 -7.14 -2.24 -14.70
C PRO A 85 -5.89 -2.34 -15.57
N ASN A 86 -4.91 -1.51 -15.28
CA ASN A 86 -3.57 -1.63 -15.82
C ASN A 86 -2.78 -2.62 -14.95
N LEU A 87 -2.69 -3.87 -15.39
CA LEU A 87 -2.02 -4.95 -14.64
C LEU A 87 -0.51 -4.71 -14.50
N THR A 88 0.12 -4.05 -15.47
CA THR A 88 1.52 -3.64 -15.35
C THR A 88 1.72 -2.67 -14.18
N LEU A 89 0.81 -1.71 -14.02
CA LEU A 89 0.86 -0.78 -12.90
C LEU A 89 0.59 -1.50 -11.58
N LEU A 90 -0.36 -2.45 -11.55
CA LEU A 90 -0.62 -3.28 -10.36
C LEU A 90 0.63 -4.05 -9.96
N ASP A 91 1.30 -4.70 -10.90
CA ASP A 91 2.51 -5.48 -10.63
C ASP A 91 3.66 -4.60 -10.13
N ARG A 92 3.79 -3.36 -10.60
CA ARG A 92 4.75 -2.39 -10.04
C ARG A 92 4.46 -2.06 -8.58
N PHE A 93 3.18 -1.91 -8.21
CA PHE A 93 2.81 -1.74 -6.80
C PHE A 93 3.21 -2.94 -5.96
N LEU A 94 2.95 -4.14 -6.46
CA LEU A 94 3.28 -5.38 -5.76
C LEU A 94 4.80 -5.51 -5.55
N VAL A 95 5.61 -5.33 -6.61
CA VAL A 95 7.08 -5.35 -6.53
C VAL A 95 7.60 -4.32 -5.51
N MET A 96 7.03 -3.11 -5.51
CA MET A 96 7.43 -2.07 -4.54
C MET A 96 7.08 -2.45 -3.10
N MET A 97 5.95 -3.11 -2.86
CA MET A 97 5.57 -3.56 -1.52
C MET A 97 6.41 -4.75 -1.07
N GLU A 98 6.68 -5.71 -1.95
CA GLU A 98 7.59 -6.83 -1.69
C GLU A 98 8.99 -6.33 -1.32
N GLN A 99 9.53 -5.36 -2.06
CA GLN A 99 10.83 -4.74 -1.78
C GLN A 99 10.89 -4.12 -0.38
N GLN A 100 9.78 -3.58 0.10
CA GLN A 100 9.67 -2.97 1.42
C GLN A 100 9.20 -3.96 2.51
N ASN A 101 9.05 -5.25 2.18
CA ASN A 101 8.55 -6.30 3.06
C ASN A 101 7.18 -5.97 3.69
N VAL A 102 6.28 -5.39 2.91
CA VAL A 102 4.92 -5.03 3.35
C VAL A 102 3.92 -6.08 2.87
N PRO A 103 3.28 -6.82 3.78
CA PRO A 103 2.21 -7.75 3.42
C PRO A 103 1.13 -7.03 2.61
N THR A 104 0.80 -7.55 1.43
CA THR A 104 -0.08 -6.86 0.50
C THR A 104 -1.32 -7.69 0.18
N ALA A 105 -2.47 -7.02 0.16
CA ALA A 105 -3.71 -7.53 -0.38
C ALA A 105 -4.16 -6.70 -1.58
N ILE A 106 -4.81 -7.34 -2.53
CA ILE A 106 -5.36 -6.71 -3.72
C ILE A 106 -6.87 -6.59 -3.56
N CYS A 107 -7.41 -5.43 -3.87
CA CYS A 107 -8.84 -5.19 -3.86
C CYS A 107 -9.31 -4.75 -5.26
N PHE A 108 -10.02 -5.61 -5.96
CA PHE A 108 -10.67 -5.26 -7.20
C PHE A 108 -12.07 -4.72 -6.92
N ASN A 109 -12.25 -3.43 -7.12
CA ASN A 109 -13.52 -2.74 -6.92
C ASN A 109 -14.36 -2.68 -8.20
N LYS A 110 -15.63 -2.28 -8.06
CA LYS A 110 -16.63 -2.14 -9.13
C LYS A 110 -16.99 -3.49 -9.78
N ARG A 111 -17.10 -4.52 -8.93
CA ARG A 111 -17.54 -5.87 -9.33
C ARG A 111 -18.86 -5.86 -10.12
N ASP A 112 -19.74 -4.92 -9.79
CA ASP A 112 -21.05 -4.71 -10.42
C ASP A 112 -20.97 -4.31 -11.89
N LEU A 113 -19.79 -3.88 -12.39
CA LEU A 113 -19.58 -3.49 -13.78
C LEU A 113 -18.87 -4.55 -14.62
N ALA A 114 -18.32 -5.60 -14.01
CA ALA A 114 -17.45 -6.57 -14.67
C ALA A 114 -18.10 -7.93 -14.86
N GLY A 115 -17.72 -8.63 -15.93
CA GLY A 115 -18.10 -10.02 -16.17
C GLY A 115 -17.46 -10.99 -15.17
N GLU A 116 -18.11 -12.12 -14.94
CA GLU A 116 -17.69 -13.12 -13.96
C GLU A 116 -16.38 -13.81 -14.38
N ASP A 117 -16.30 -14.25 -15.64
CA ASP A 117 -15.10 -14.91 -16.19
C ASP A 117 -13.85 -14.06 -16.07
N TYR A 118 -13.95 -12.76 -16.34
CA TYR A 118 -12.83 -11.83 -16.22
C TYR A 118 -12.42 -11.61 -14.76
N THR A 119 -13.38 -11.49 -13.88
CA THR A 119 -13.15 -11.36 -12.44
C THR A 119 -12.43 -12.57 -11.88
N ASP A 120 -12.89 -13.78 -12.24
CA ASP A 120 -12.29 -15.04 -11.81
C ASP A 120 -10.90 -15.27 -12.42
N HIS A 121 -10.68 -14.79 -13.65
CA HIS A 121 -9.35 -14.82 -14.26
C HIS A 121 -8.37 -13.99 -13.46
N LEU A 122 -8.68 -12.74 -13.13
CA LEU A 122 -7.80 -11.87 -12.34
C LEU A 122 -7.58 -12.44 -10.93
N ARG A 123 -8.61 -12.96 -10.29
CA ARG A 123 -8.48 -13.62 -8.98
C ARG A 123 -7.48 -14.76 -9.05
N ARG A 124 -7.61 -15.67 -10.01
CA ARG A 124 -6.70 -16.83 -10.17
C ARG A 124 -5.25 -16.41 -10.40
N ILE A 125 -5.00 -15.37 -11.19
CA ILE A 125 -3.65 -14.85 -11.42
C ILE A 125 -2.99 -14.48 -10.08
N TYR A 126 -3.64 -13.63 -9.31
CA TYR A 126 -3.00 -13.03 -8.14
C TYR A 126 -3.05 -13.93 -6.88
N GLU A 127 -4.09 -14.75 -6.71
CA GLU A 127 -4.10 -15.79 -5.68
C GLU A 127 -3.04 -16.87 -5.98
N GLY A 128 -2.82 -17.21 -7.25
CA GLY A 128 -1.74 -18.08 -7.68
C GLY A 128 -0.34 -17.55 -7.38
N CYS A 129 -0.19 -16.24 -7.22
CA CYS A 129 1.03 -15.59 -6.75
C CYS A 129 1.14 -15.50 -5.23
N GLY A 130 0.14 -15.98 -4.47
CA GLY A 130 0.11 -15.95 -3.01
C GLY A 130 -0.50 -14.69 -2.41
N TYR A 131 -1.06 -13.77 -3.21
CA TYR A 131 -1.73 -12.58 -2.70
C TYR A 131 -3.17 -12.88 -2.27
N ARG A 132 -3.62 -12.21 -1.20
CA ARG A 132 -5.05 -12.16 -0.86
C ARG A 132 -5.77 -11.24 -1.84
N VAL A 133 -6.87 -11.72 -2.42
CA VAL A 133 -7.63 -10.97 -3.42
C VAL A 133 -9.08 -10.78 -2.96
N PHE A 134 -9.48 -9.53 -2.82
CA PHE A 134 -10.85 -9.13 -2.52
C PHE A 134 -11.53 -8.61 -3.77
N ILE A 135 -12.74 -9.09 -4.02
CA ILE A 135 -13.58 -8.64 -5.12
C ILE A 135 -14.80 -7.92 -4.52
N VAL A 136 -14.88 -6.61 -4.74
CA VAL A 136 -15.88 -5.79 -4.06
C VAL A 136 -16.65 -4.88 -5.03
N SER A 137 -17.84 -4.48 -4.62
CA SER A 137 -18.50 -3.28 -5.11
C SER A 137 -18.78 -2.35 -3.95
N ALA A 138 -18.00 -1.28 -3.84
CA ALA A 138 -18.23 -0.26 -2.81
C ALA A 138 -19.58 0.47 -3.00
N GLU A 139 -20.10 0.50 -4.23
CA GLU A 139 -21.40 1.10 -4.55
C GLU A 139 -22.56 0.20 -4.10
N LYS A 140 -22.45 -1.12 -4.32
CA LYS A 140 -23.48 -2.12 -3.96
C LYS A 140 -23.25 -2.79 -2.61
N GLU A 141 -22.22 -2.40 -1.88
CA GLU A 141 -21.83 -2.95 -0.56
C GLU A 141 -21.45 -4.45 -0.57
N GLN A 142 -21.10 -4.98 -1.73
CA GLN A 142 -20.76 -6.39 -1.89
C GLN A 142 -19.27 -6.63 -1.57
N GLY A 143 -18.97 -7.68 -0.80
CA GLY A 143 -17.60 -8.11 -0.47
C GLY A 143 -16.85 -7.18 0.51
N MET A 144 -17.48 -6.13 1.05
CA MET A 144 -16.83 -5.17 1.94
C MET A 144 -16.46 -5.76 3.29
N GLN A 145 -17.28 -6.65 3.83
CA GLN A 145 -17.07 -7.27 5.15
C GLN A 145 -15.76 -8.06 5.23
N GLU A 146 -15.36 -8.74 4.16
CA GLU A 146 -14.09 -9.47 4.09
C GLU A 146 -12.90 -8.53 4.18
N VAL A 147 -12.96 -7.40 3.46
CA VAL A 147 -11.93 -6.35 3.49
C VAL A 147 -11.83 -5.72 4.87
N GLU A 148 -12.94 -5.51 5.56
CA GLU A 148 -13.01 -4.95 6.91
C GLU A 148 -12.42 -5.91 7.95
N ALA A 149 -12.79 -7.18 7.89
CA ALA A 149 -12.27 -8.22 8.77
C ALA A 149 -10.74 -8.36 8.64
N ASP A 150 -10.21 -8.27 7.42
CA ASP A 150 -8.77 -8.37 7.15
C ASP A 150 -7.96 -7.20 7.74
N ARG A 151 -8.58 -6.02 7.91
CA ARG A 151 -7.91 -4.82 8.38
C ARG A 151 -8.03 -4.57 9.87
N LYS A 152 -8.91 -5.26 10.57
CA LYS A 152 -9.18 -5.04 11.99
C LYS A 152 -7.89 -5.13 12.82
N GLY A 153 -7.64 -4.13 13.65
CA GLY A 153 -6.44 -4.03 14.48
C GLY A 153 -5.14 -3.76 13.70
N LYS A 154 -5.23 -3.20 12.48
CA LYS A 154 -4.05 -2.97 11.63
C LYS A 154 -3.99 -1.56 11.07
N THR A 155 -2.77 -1.09 10.87
CA THR A 155 -2.49 0.12 10.09
C THR A 155 -2.29 -0.27 8.63
N THR A 156 -3.25 0.09 7.78
CA THR A 156 -3.26 -0.28 6.36
C THR A 156 -2.98 0.92 5.47
N VAL A 157 -1.93 0.85 4.64
CA VAL A 157 -1.74 1.83 3.57
C VAL A 157 -2.62 1.50 2.38
N VAL A 158 -3.35 2.50 1.88
CA VAL A 158 -4.23 2.35 0.71
C VAL A 158 -3.54 2.93 -0.52
N ALA A 159 -3.38 2.11 -1.55
CA ALA A 159 -2.72 2.45 -2.79
C ALA A 159 -3.61 2.15 -4.00
N GLY A 160 -3.27 2.74 -5.14
CA GLY A 160 -3.95 2.49 -6.42
C GLY A 160 -4.18 3.75 -7.24
N PRO A 161 -4.47 3.63 -8.55
CA PRO A 161 -4.63 4.76 -9.46
C PRO A 161 -5.87 5.61 -9.14
N SER A 162 -5.98 6.75 -9.85
CA SER A 162 -7.17 7.61 -9.70
C SER A 162 -8.41 6.94 -10.31
N GLY A 163 -9.58 7.20 -9.73
CA GLY A 163 -10.86 6.74 -10.26
C GLY A 163 -11.25 5.28 -9.94
N VAL A 164 -10.40 4.51 -9.24
CA VAL A 164 -10.70 3.10 -8.88
C VAL A 164 -11.66 2.96 -7.70
N GLY A 165 -11.99 4.06 -7.01
CA GLY A 165 -12.92 4.05 -5.89
C GLY A 165 -12.28 3.94 -4.51
N LYS A 166 -10.98 4.32 -4.34
CA LYS A 166 -10.31 4.36 -3.03
C LYS A 166 -11.13 5.13 -1.99
N SER A 167 -11.51 6.36 -2.32
CA SER A 167 -12.31 7.20 -1.41
C SER A 167 -13.69 6.60 -1.09
N SER A 168 -14.31 5.90 -2.04
CA SER A 168 -15.59 5.23 -1.82
C SER A 168 -15.45 4.10 -0.80
N ILE A 169 -14.42 3.27 -0.97
CA ILE A 169 -14.05 2.20 -0.02
C ILE A 169 -13.74 2.79 1.35
N THR A 170 -12.84 3.78 1.43
CA THR A 170 -12.45 4.42 2.70
C THR A 170 -13.63 5.07 3.41
N ASN A 171 -14.47 5.82 2.67
CA ASN A 171 -15.67 6.47 3.25
C ASN A 171 -16.69 5.45 3.74
N ARG A 172 -16.80 4.31 3.08
CA ARG A 172 -17.70 3.25 3.51
C ARG A 172 -17.28 2.70 4.86
N MET A 173 -16.02 2.35 4.97
CA MET A 173 -15.40 1.87 6.19
C MET A 173 -15.55 2.85 7.37
N GLN A 174 -15.50 4.17 7.11
CA GLN A 174 -15.72 5.19 8.14
C GLN A 174 -17.21 5.33 8.54
N LYS A 175 -18.15 5.13 7.60
CA LYS A 175 -19.59 5.27 7.90
C LYS A 175 -20.12 4.21 8.84
N GLU A 176 -19.66 2.98 8.71
CA GLU A 176 -20.08 1.87 9.55
C GLU A 176 -19.72 2.12 11.02
N ILE A 177 -18.54 2.65 11.27
CA ILE A 177 -18.11 3.00 12.65
C ILE A 177 -18.90 4.16 13.24
N GLN A 178 -19.23 5.18 12.43
CA GLN A 178 -20.10 6.26 12.88
C GLN A 178 -21.50 5.77 13.26
N MET A 179 -21.96 4.67 12.68
CA MET A 179 -23.24 4.04 13.06
C MET A 179 -23.11 3.20 14.33
N GLU A 180 -21.96 2.55 14.57
CA GLU A 180 -21.71 1.72 15.76
C GLU A 180 -21.39 2.56 17.01
N THR A 181 -20.68 3.67 16.86
CA THR A 181 -20.18 4.49 18.00
C THR A 181 -20.98 5.74 18.31
N GLY A 182 -21.98 6.09 17.49
CA GLY A 182 -22.92 7.20 17.75
C GLY A 182 -22.33 8.61 17.75
N GLU A 183 -21.04 8.80 17.87
CA GLU A 183 -20.37 10.12 17.87
C GLU A 183 -18.90 10.06 17.47
N ILE A 184 -18.57 10.38 16.23
CA ILE A 184 -17.23 10.91 15.93
C ILE A 184 -17.30 12.06 14.90
N SER A 185 -17.00 13.21 15.46
CA SER A 185 -16.50 14.47 14.90
C SER A 185 -16.96 14.96 13.51
N LYS A 186 -17.86 15.93 13.58
CA LYS A 186 -18.23 16.84 12.47
C LYS A 186 -17.06 17.66 11.86
N LYS A 187 -15.83 17.55 12.40
CA LYS A 187 -14.66 18.35 11.96
C LYS A 187 -13.87 17.78 10.78
N LEU A 188 -14.04 16.50 10.43
CA LEU A 188 -13.30 15.88 9.31
C LEU A 188 -14.00 15.98 7.94
N LYS A 189 -15.19 16.58 7.88
CA LYS A 189 -16.01 16.68 6.65
C LYS A 189 -15.64 17.79 5.66
N LYS A 190 -14.48 18.43 5.76
CA LYS A 190 -14.05 19.43 4.76
C LYS A 190 -12.79 19.03 4.04
N GLY A 191 -12.93 18.42 2.86
CA GLY A 191 -11.79 18.17 1.98
C GLY A 191 -12.15 17.48 0.68
N LYS A 192 -12.94 18.15 -0.17
CA LYS A 192 -13.02 17.83 -1.59
C LYS A 192 -11.79 18.44 -2.25
N HIS A 193 -10.58 17.90 -1.96
CA HIS A 193 -9.33 18.32 -2.60
C HIS A 193 -8.40 17.12 -2.72
N THR A 194 -7.78 16.97 -3.88
CA THR A 194 -6.62 16.12 -4.15
C THR A 194 -5.62 16.27 -3.00
N THR A 195 -5.55 15.27 -2.14
CA THR A 195 -4.65 15.25 -0.98
C THR A 195 -3.21 15.24 -1.49
N ARG A 196 -2.43 16.30 -1.20
CA ARG A 196 -1.00 16.38 -1.51
C ARG A 196 -0.11 15.76 -0.42
N HIS A 197 -0.68 15.31 0.68
CA HIS A 197 0.04 14.79 1.85
C HIS A 197 -0.59 13.50 2.34
N SER A 198 0.23 12.54 2.75
CA SER A 198 -0.25 11.32 3.41
C SER A 198 -1.01 11.68 4.69
N GLN A 199 -2.10 11.00 4.95
CA GLN A 199 -2.92 11.21 6.13
C GLN A 199 -3.31 9.87 6.74
N MET A 200 -3.13 9.75 8.06
CA MET A 200 -3.65 8.63 8.84
C MET A 200 -5.10 8.92 9.22
N ILE A 201 -5.98 8.00 8.91
CA ILE A 201 -7.42 8.07 9.16
C ILE A 201 -7.75 7.00 10.19
N PRO A 202 -8.16 7.34 11.41
CA PRO A 202 -8.61 6.35 12.37
C PRO A 202 -9.93 5.77 11.89
N ILE A 203 -10.04 4.47 11.98
CA ILE A 203 -11.23 3.70 11.67
C ILE A 203 -11.89 3.26 12.99
N ASP A 204 -11.14 2.66 13.89
CA ASP A 204 -11.50 2.38 15.27
C ASP A 204 -10.28 2.59 16.18
N HIS A 205 -10.33 2.13 17.45
CA HIS A 205 -9.25 2.34 18.42
C HIS A 205 -7.90 1.78 17.99
N GLU A 206 -7.88 0.72 17.18
CA GLU A 206 -6.65 0.03 16.76
C GLU A 206 -6.47 -0.05 15.24
N THR A 207 -7.48 0.37 14.46
CA THR A 207 -7.49 0.27 13.01
C THR A 207 -7.30 1.62 12.36
N TYR A 208 -6.27 1.73 11.53
CA TYR A 208 -5.95 2.97 10.81
C TYR A 208 -5.83 2.72 9.31
N LEU A 209 -6.32 3.68 8.52
CA LEU A 209 -6.03 3.75 7.09
C LEU A 209 -5.06 4.89 6.83
N CYS A 210 -4.01 4.62 6.09
CA CYS A 210 -3.12 5.64 5.56
C CYS A 210 -3.50 5.92 4.11
N ASP A 211 -4.20 7.05 3.88
CA ASP A 211 -4.48 7.51 2.52
C ASP A 211 -3.27 8.28 1.98
N THR A 212 -2.78 7.83 0.84
CA THR A 212 -1.56 8.37 0.25
C THR A 212 -1.84 8.90 -1.15
N PRO A 213 -1.70 10.20 -1.37
CA PRO A 213 -1.88 10.79 -2.68
C PRO A 213 -0.73 10.42 -3.62
N GLY A 214 -1.06 10.16 -4.87
CA GLY A 214 -0.08 10.29 -5.94
C GLY A 214 0.81 9.09 -6.26
N PHE A 215 0.34 7.86 -6.10
CA PHE A 215 1.01 6.69 -6.65
C PHE A 215 0.88 6.54 -8.18
N SER A 216 0.79 7.62 -8.93
CA SER A 216 0.55 7.57 -10.38
C SER A 216 1.82 7.33 -11.22
N SER A 217 3.01 7.45 -10.64
CA SER A 217 4.27 7.23 -11.34
C SER A 217 5.20 6.36 -10.48
N LEU A 218 5.04 5.05 -10.62
CA LEU A 218 5.92 4.07 -9.99
C LEU A 218 6.96 3.61 -11.00
N TYR A 219 8.19 4.00 -10.73
CA TYR A 219 9.35 3.40 -11.39
C TYR A 219 10.02 2.45 -10.38
N THR A 220 10.37 1.27 -10.82
CA THR A 220 11.23 0.33 -10.08
C THR A 220 12.66 0.87 -10.13
N THR A 221 12.98 1.89 -9.30
CA THR A 221 14.18 2.69 -9.56
C THR A 221 15.34 2.43 -8.63
N ASP A 222 15.14 1.75 -7.52
CA ASP A 222 16.17 1.61 -6.50
C ASP A 222 16.48 0.13 -6.18
N MET A 223 16.62 -0.70 -7.22
CA MET A 223 17.06 -2.10 -7.10
C MET A 223 17.96 -2.47 -8.27
N GLU A 224 18.82 -3.45 -8.04
CA GLU A 224 19.59 -4.08 -9.11
C GLU A 224 18.67 -5.03 -9.90
N LYS A 225 18.90 -5.13 -11.22
CA LYS A 225 18.03 -5.96 -12.08
C LYS A 225 17.99 -7.44 -11.69
N GLU A 226 19.08 -7.94 -11.09
CA GLU A 226 19.21 -9.31 -10.60
C GLU A 226 18.33 -9.59 -9.39
N GLU A 227 17.98 -8.55 -8.60
CA GLU A 227 17.14 -8.65 -7.42
C GLU A 227 15.65 -8.76 -7.75
N LEU A 228 15.23 -8.27 -8.94
CA LEU A 228 13.83 -8.19 -9.34
C LEU A 228 13.07 -9.51 -9.16
N LYS A 229 13.70 -10.64 -9.49
CA LYS A 229 13.09 -11.99 -9.35
C LYS A 229 12.66 -12.32 -7.93
N ASN A 230 13.30 -11.73 -6.92
CA ASN A 230 12.99 -11.95 -5.51
C ASN A 230 11.67 -11.30 -5.09
N PHE A 231 11.15 -10.38 -5.89
CA PHE A 231 9.91 -9.64 -5.66
C PHE A 231 8.72 -10.16 -6.50
N PHE A 232 8.88 -11.39 -7.02
CA PHE A 232 7.83 -12.17 -7.67
C PHE A 232 7.63 -13.45 -6.86
N PRO A 233 6.72 -13.46 -5.86
CA PRO A 233 6.56 -14.58 -4.91
C PRO A 233 6.31 -15.92 -5.60
N GLU A 234 5.63 -15.91 -6.75
CA GLU A 234 5.36 -17.08 -7.56
C GLU A 234 6.62 -17.77 -8.12
N PHE A 235 7.78 -17.08 -8.10
CA PHE A 235 9.06 -17.68 -8.52
C PHE A 235 9.77 -18.41 -7.38
N HIS A 236 9.49 -18.09 -6.13
CA HIS A 236 10.15 -18.66 -4.96
C HIS A 236 10.11 -20.20 -4.90
N PRO A 237 9.00 -20.91 -5.26
CA PRO A 237 8.96 -22.36 -5.29
C PRO A 237 9.97 -23.00 -6.25
N TYR A 238 10.48 -22.23 -7.22
CA TYR A 238 11.40 -22.67 -8.27
C TYR A 238 12.84 -22.20 -8.06
N GLU A 239 13.09 -21.44 -6.98
CA GLU A 239 14.42 -20.95 -6.67
C GLU A 239 15.39 -22.11 -6.42
N GLY A 240 16.61 -21.99 -6.96
CA GLY A 240 17.63 -23.03 -6.88
C GLY A 240 17.39 -24.26 -7.78
N LYS A 241 16.26 -24.36 -8.50
CA LYS A 241 15.93 -25.47 -9.39
C LYS A 241 16.35 -25.25 -10.85
N CYS A 242 16.77 -24.05 -11.21
CA CYS A 242 17.28 -23.76 -12.54
C CYS A 242 18.63 -24.39 -12.77
N ARG A 243 18.94 -24.74 -14.02
CA ARG A 243 20.24 -25.33 -14.41
C ARG A 243 21.43 -24.44 -14.08
N PHE A 244 21.25 -23.10 -14.14
CA PHE A 244 22.32 -22.12 -13.91
C PHE A 244 22.10 -21.41 -12.59
N LEU A 245 23.17 -21.29 -11.79
CA LEU A 245 23.21 -20.41 -10.64
C LEU A 245 23.07 -18.95 -11.10
N GLY A 246 22.25 -18.16 -10.38
CA GLY A 246 22.00 -16.77 -10.75
C GLY A 246 21.10 -16.60 -11.99
N CYS A 247 20.34 -17.62 -12.38
CA CYS A 247 19.36 -17.53 -13.47
C CYS A 247 18.42 -16.33 -13.24
N ILE A 248 18.27 -15.51 -14.27
CA ILE A 248 17.36 -14.38 -14.31
C ILE A 248 16.03 -14.72 -15.00
N HIS A 249 15.80 -15.99 -15.29
CA HIS A 249 14.59 -16.53 -15.93
C HIS A 249 14.29 -15.93 -17.33
N GLY A 250 15.30 -15.40 -17.98
CA GLY A 250 15.21 -14.80 -19.32
C GLY A 250 15.36 -15.83 -20.45
N LYS A 251 16.56 -15.89 -21.07
CA LYS A 251 16.85 -16.76 -22.20
C LYS A 251 17.58 -18.06 -21.82
N GLU A 252 17.85 -18.28 -20.55
CA GLU A 252 18.63 -19.43 -20.07
C GLU A 252 17.88 -20.74 -20.35
N PRO A 253 18.58 -21.78 -20.90
CA PRO A 253 17.98 -23.09 -21.05
C PRO A 253 17.91 -23.83 -19.72
N GLY A 254 16.89 -24.70 -19.54
CA GLY A 254 16.66 -25.44 -18.29
C GLY A 254 16.31 -24.53 -17.11
N CYS A 255 15.44 -23.54 -17.36
CA CYS A 255 14.92 -22.62 -16.35
C CYS A 255 13.62 -23.15 -15.76
N ALA A 256 13.63 -23.47 -14.47
CA ALA A 256 12.46 -24.05 -13.79
C ALA A 256 11.24 -23.09 -13.75
N VAL A 257 11.48 -21.78 -13.71
CA VAL A 257 10.40 -20.77 -13.80
C VAL A 257 9.74 -20.80 -15.18
N LYS A 258 10.50 -20.96 -16.26
CA LYS A 258 9.94 -21.07 -17.63
C LYS A 258 9.20 -22.40 -17.84
N GLU A 259 9.69 -23.49 -17.28
CA GLU A 259 8.97 -24.77 -17.29
C GLU A 259 7.64 -24.66 -16.53
N ALA A 260 7.63 -23.97 -15.39
CA ALA A 260 6.41 -23.70 -14.64
C ALA A 260 5.42 -22.79 -15.40
N LEU A 261 5.92 -21.80 -16.15
CA LEU A 261 5.11 -20.97 -17.05
C LEU A 261 4.47 -21.80 -18.16
N GLU A 262 5.23 -22.70 -18.81
CA GLU A 262 4.74 -23.61 -19.86
C GLU A 262 3.67 -24.58 -19.32
N GLN A 263 3.79 -24.99 -18.05
CA GLN A 263 2.82 -25.83 -17.35
C GLN A 263 1.57 -25.05 -16.83
N GLY A 264 1.56 -23.74 -16.96
CA GLY A 264 0.49 -22.88 -16.46
C GLY A 264 0.48 -22.66 -14.93
N ASN A 265 1.56 -23.01 -14.23
CA ASN A 265 1.74 -22.79 -12.79
C ASN A 265 2.15 -21.34 -12.47
N ILE A 266 2.63 -20.60 -13.46
CA ILE A 266 2.92 -19.16 -13.40
C ILE A 266 2.10 -18.48 -14.50
N SER A 267 1.46 -17.35 -14.15
CA SER A 267 0.68 -16.57 -15.10
C SER A 267 1.59 -15.97 -16.18
N LYS A 268 1.11 -16.02 -17.43
CA LYS A 268 1.81 -15.44 -18.57
C LYS A 268 1.90 -13.90 -18.43
N GLU A 269 0.83 -13.26 -17.98
CA GLU A 269 0.75 -11.82 -17.77
C GLU A 269 1.78 -11.34 -16.75
N ARG A 270 1.93 -12.09 -15.64
CA ARG A 270 2.93 -11.78 -14.60
C ARG A 270 4.35 -11.95 -15.12
N PHE A 271 4.61 -13.03 -15.84
CA PHE A 271 5.93 -13.29 -16.42
C PHE A 271 6.31 -12.25 -17.51
N GLU A 272 5.35 -11.80 -18.32
CA GLU A 272 5.56 -10.74 -19.31
C GLU A 272 5.91 -9.42 -18.62
N ASN A 273 5.20 -9.05 -17.53
CA ASN A 273 5.51 -7.87 -16.73
C ASN A 273 6.89 -7.98 -16.06
N TYR A 274 7.25 -9.15 -15.51
CA TYR A 274 8.60 -9.41 -15.01
C TYR A 274 9.68 -9.13 -16.06
N THR A 275 9.52 -9.70 -17.24
CA THR A 275 10.48 -9.54 -18.35
C THR A 275 10.61 -8.06 -18.75
N MET A 276 9.50 -7.35 -18.84
CA MET A 276 9.47 -5.92 -19.15
C MET A 276 10.20 -5.10 -18.07
N PHE A 277 9.94 -5.34 -16.79
CA PHE A 277 10.61 -4.62 -15.69
C PHE A 277 12.10 -4.91 -15.65
N TYR A 278 12.51 -6.13 -15.93
CA TYR A 278 13.91 -6.50 -16.02
C TYR A 278 14.63 -5.72 -17.14
N GLU A 279 14.07 -5.64 -18.34
CA GLU A 279 14.67 -4.86 -19.44
C GLU A 279 14.70 -3.34 -19.13
N GLU A 280 13.68 -2.81 -18.46
CA GLU A 280 13.70 -1.41 -18.00
C GLU A 280 14.84 -1.14 -17.00
N LEU A 281 15.06 -2.00 -16.01
CA LEU A 281 16.16 -1.87 -15.04
C LEU A 281 17.52 -1.95 -15.73
N LYS A 282 17.67 -2.88 -16.67
CA LYS A 282 18.88 -3.05 -17.48
C LYS A 282 19.18 -1.82 -18.36
N GLU A 283 18.15 -1.16 -18.90
CA GLU A 283 18.34 0.09 -19.62
C GLU A 283 18.70 1.27 -18.70
N GLN A 284 18.13 1.32 -17.51
CA GLN A 284 18.47 2.33 -16.52
C GLN A 284 19.92 2.19 -16.06
N GLU A 285 20.39 0.96 -15.83
CA GLU A 285 21.79 0.70 -15.49
C GLU A 285 22.74 1.23 -16.57
N LYS A 286 22.45 0.99 -17.86
CA LYS A 286 23.25 1.52 -18.97
C LYS A 286 23.30 3.05 -19.02
N ARG A 287 22.28 3.74 -18.51
CA ARG A 287 22.25 5.22 -18.48
C ARG A 287 22.97 5.81 -17.28
N ARG A 288 23.28 5.01 -16.26
CA ARG A 288 24.06 5.44 -15.08
C ARG A 288 25.57 5.46 -15.35
N TYR A 289 26.00 4.79 -16.40
CA TYR A 289 27.39 4.74 -16.91
C TYR A 289 27.49 5.42 -18.28
#